data_1a5fa0e237e7e781579b0db90780935d
#
_entry.id   1a5fa0e237e7e781579b0db90780935d
#
_cell.length_a   1.000
_cell.length_b   1.000
_cell.length_c   1.000
_cell.angle_alpha   90.00
_cell.angle_beta   90.00
_cell.angle_gamma   90.00
#
_symmetry.space_group_name_H-M   'P 1'
#
loop_
_entity.id
_entity.type
_entity.pdbx_description
1 polymer ?
#
loop_
_entity_poly.entity_id
_entity_poly.type
_entity_poly.pdbx_seq_one_letter_code
_entity_poly.pdbx_strand_id
1 'polypeptide(L)'
;MKTTTKILFFILLAGAVAAATLFLVAADNNKPFLPGVTVTDEHPNGCVDCHKVSGGDDYRLNAELANVEGHPKIDAIVKNVPQDCLMCHKVGANAGPLSVVAHRDHYRNPNDNHFVSSYQGACLNCHSVNPGSGKMTVKNGPKNW
;
A
#
# COMPACT_ATOMS: atom_id res chain seq x y z
N MET A 1 -28.54 38.31 -42.53
CA MET A 1 -28.86 36.94 -42.06
C MET A 1 -27.75 35.88 -42.19
N LYS A 2 -26.75 35.99 -43.10
CA LYS A 2 -25.70 34.95 -43.28
C LYS A 2 -24.59 34.94 -42.23
N THR A 3 -24.32 36.06 -41.54
CA THR A 3 -23.21 36.19 -40.60
C THR A 3 -23.54 35.63 -39.20
N THR A 4 -24.77 35.87 -38.72
CA THR A 4 -25.26 35.37 -37.44
C THR A 4 -25.34 33.83 -37.37
N THR A 5 -25.73 33.19 -38.49
CA THR A 5 -25.80 31.73 -38.59
C THR A 5 -24.42 31.08 -38.52
N LYS A 6 -23.39 31.72 -39.10
CA LYS A 6 -22.00 31.22 -39.01
C LYS A 6 -21.43 31.31 -37.58
N ILE A 7 -21.69 32.43 -36.90
CA ILE A 7 -21.23 32.63 -35.52
C ILE A 7 -21.88 31.58 -34.58
N LEU A 8 -23.19 31.33 -34.73
CA LEU A 8 -23.91 30.35 -33.95
C LEU A 8 -23.34 28.91 -34.15
N PHE A 9 -23.00 28.59 -35.41
CA PHE A 9 -22.41 27.28 -35.73
C PHE A 9 -21.02 27.07 -35.09
N PHE A 10 -20.17 28.10 -35.10
CA PHE A 10 -18.86 28.02 -34.46
C PHE A 10 -18.95 27.91 -32.93
N ILE A 11 -19.90 28.59 -32.28
CA ILE A 11 -20.12 28.48 -30.83
C ILE A 11 -20.60 27.06 -30.45
N LEU A 12 -21.51 26.49 -31.24
CA LEU A 12 -21.98 25.12 -31.02
C LEU A 12 -20.88 24.07 -31.24
N LEU A 13 -20.03 24.27 -32.27
CA LEU A 13 -18.91 23.38 -32.53
C LEU A 13 -17.85 23.45 -31.42
N ALA A 14 -17.51 24.64 -30.93
CA ALA A 14 -16.58 24.85 -29.83
C ALA A 14 -17.11 24.24 -28.52
N GLY A 15 -18.41 24.38 -28.25
CA GLY A 15 -19.06 23.75 -27.10
C GLY A 15 -19.04 22.23 -27.14
N ALA A 16 -19.27 21.64 -28.32
CA ALA A 16 -19.21 20.17 -28.48
C ALA A 16 -17.80 19.60 -28.30
N VAL A 17 -16.77 20.31 -28.80
CA VAL A 17 -15.37 19.89 -28.60
C VAL A 17 -14.95 20.01 -27.13
N ALA A 18 -15.35 21.09 -26.44
CA ALA A 18 -15.07 21.25 -25.01
C ALA A 18 -15.76 20.17 -24.13
N ALA A 19 -17.01 19.83 -24.48
CA ALA A 19 -17.73 18.75 -23.77
C ALA A 19 -17.08 17.36 -24.01
N ALA A 20 -16.62 17.08 -25.24
CA ALA A 20 -15.96 15.84 -25.59
C ALA A 20 -14.60 15.68 -24.86
N THR A 21 -13.83 16.78 -24.73
CA THR A 21 -12.56 16.73 -23.98
C THR A 21 -12.77 16.54 -22.47
N LEU A 22 -13.80 17.14 -21.88
CA LEU A 22 -14.18 16.89 -20.48
C LEU A 22 -14.61 15.44 -20.22
N PHE A 23 -15.31 14.81 -21.15
CA PHE A 23 -15.69 13.40 -21.04
C PHE A 23 -14.48 12.46 -21.14
N LEU A 24 -13.49 12.76 -21.96
CA LEU A 24 -12.28 11.95 -22.12
C LEU A 24 -11.37 12.02 -20.88
N VAL A 25 -11.30 13.17 -20.20
CA VAL A 25 -10.52 13.32 -18.96
C VAL A 25 -11.22 12.63 -17.77
N ALA A 26 -12.55 12.62 -17.73
CA ALA A 26 -13.31 11.95 -16.68
C ALA A 26 -13.26 10.40 -16.77
N ALA A 27 -13.01 9.85 -17.96
CA ALA A 27 -12.95 8.41 -18.16
C ALA A 27 -11.66 7.76 -17.59
N ASP A 28 -10.59 8.53 -17.37
CA ASP A 28 -9.31 8.00 -16.87
C ASP A 28 -9.21 7.99 -15.32
N ASN A 29 -10.14 8.66 -14.63
CA ASN A 29 -10.15 8.73 -13.16
C ASN A 29 -10.85 7.55 -12.45
N ASN A 30 -11.31 6.53 -13.20
CA ASN A 30 -12.03 5.38 -12.65
C ASN A 30 -11.17 4.12 -12.51
N LYS A 31 -9.86 4.21 -12.70
CA LYS A 31 -9.01 3.05 -12.42
C LYS A 31 -8.90 2.83 -10.92
N PRO A 32 -9.11 1.62 -10.43
CA PRO A 32 -8.94 1.32 -9.02
C PRO A 32 -7.51 1.64 -8.59
N PHE A 33 -7.35 2.21 -7.40
CA PHE A 33 -6.05 2.51 -6.81
C PHE A 33 -5.41 1.20 -6.32
N LEU A 34 -4.53 0.62 -7.13
CA LEU A 34 -3.85 -0.64 -6.84
C LEU A 34 -2.33 -0.43 -6.97
N PRO A 35 -1.62 -0.18 -5.85
CA PRO A 35 -0.17 -0.01 -5.84
C PRO A 35 0.56 -1.19 -6.51
N GLY A 36 1.51 -0.87 -7.40
CA GLY A 36 2.24 -1.88 -8.18
C GLY A 36 1.47 -2.50 -9.35
N VAL A 37 0.20 -2.11 -9.56
CA VAL A 37 -0.64 -2.59 -10.67
C VAL A 37 -1.13 -1.43 -11.54
N THR A 38 -1.87 -0.49 -10.95
CA THR A 38 -2.44 0.66 -11.66
C THR A 38 -1.75 1.98 -11.32
N VAL A 39 -1.05 2.02 -10.19
CA VAL A 39 -0.25 3.16 -9.73
C VAL A 39 1.10 2.68 -9.21
N THR A 40 2.04 3.61 -9.06
CA THR A 40 3.36 3.34 -8.47
C THR A 40 3.22 2.75 -7.08
N ASP A 41 4.03 1.75 -6.76
CA ASP A 41 4.12 1.16 -5.44
C ASP A 41 5.04 2.00 -4.55
N GLU A 42 4.48 2.66 -3.55
CA GLU A 42 5.24 3.48 -2.60
C GLU A 42 5.85 2.65 -1.45
N HIS A 43 5.47 1.37 -1.35
CA HIS A 43 5.95 0.44 -0.32
C HIS A 43 6.51 -0.84 -0.94
N PRO A 44 7.52 -0.76 -1.87
CA PRO A 44 8.02 -1.93 -2.60
C PRO A 44 8.72 -2.96 -1.69
N ASN A 45 9.23 -2.54 -0.53
CA ASN A 45 9.90 -3.39 0.46
C ASN A 45 8.96 -3.84 1.59
N GLY A 46 7.67 -3.48 1.52
CA GLY A 46 6.65 -3.91 2.49
C GLY A 46 6.88 -3.35 3.90
N CYS A 47 7.04 -4.22 4.88
CA CYS A 47 7.12 -3.84 6.31
C CYS A 47 8.10 -2.70 6.59
N VAL A 48 9.30 -2.74 6.01
CA VAL A 48 10.38 -1.78 6.31
C VAL A 48 10.15 -0.39 5.72
N ASP A 49 9.25 -0.23 4.77
CA ASP A 49 8.91 1.07 4.21
C ASP A 49 8.00 1.89 5.14
N CYS A 50 7.26 1.21 6.02
CA CYS A 50 6.47 1.85 7.08
C CYS A 50 7.19 1.79 8.44
N HIS A 51 7.76 0.63 8.80
CA HIS A 51 8.55 0.46 10.01
C HIS A 51 9.96 1.03 9.87
N LYS A 52 10.07 2.35 10.01
CA LYS A 52 11.31 3.12 9.85
C LYS A 52 11.37 4.27 10.86
N VAL A 53 12.49 4.97 10.94
CA VAL A 53 12.58 6.23 11.70
C VAL A 53 11.75 7.28 10.96
N SER A 54 10.83 7.93 11.66
CA SER A 54 9.96 8.97 11.10
C SER A 54 9.55 9.97 12.17
N GLY A 55 9.56 11.26 11.86
CA GLY A 55 9.14 12.31 12.78
C GLY A 55 9.96 12.44 14.08
N GLY A 56 11.13 11.82 14.16
CA GLY A 56 11.96 11.74 15.34
C GLY A 56 11.77 10.46 16.17
N ASP A 57 10.77 9.66 15.85
CA ASP A 57 10.49 8.38 16.51
C ASP A 57 11.07 7.19 15.73
N ASP A 58 11.42 6.14 16.45
CA ASP A 58 11.97 4.91 15.90
C ASP A 58 10.91 3.81 15.86
N TYR A 59 10.28 3.65 14.70
CA TYR A 59 9.28 2.62 14.41
C TYR A 59 9.89 1.37 13.76
N ARG A 60 11.22 1.23 13.70
CA ARG A 60 11.86 0.04 13.14
C ARG A 60 11.48 -1.20 13.94
N LEU A 61 11.35 -2.32 13.26
CA LEU A 61 10.84 -3.55 13.90
C LEU A 61 11.72 -4.05 15.05
N ASN A 62 13.04 -3.84 15.00
CA ASN A 62 13.90 -4.21 16.14
C ASN A 62 13.63 -3.36 17.39
N ALA A 63 13.29 -2.07 17.23
CA ALA A 63 12.93 -1.19 18.33
C ALA A 63 11.51 -1.51 18.86
N GLU A 64 10.54 -1.68 17.98
CA GLU A 64 9.17 -2.02 18.32
C GLU A 64 9.09 -3.37 19.06
N LEU A 65 9.72 -4.41 18.52
CA LEU A 65 9.70 -5.76 19.08
C LEU A 65 10.53 -5.91 20.36
N ALA A 66 11.48 -5.00 20.63
CA ALA A 66 12.18 -4.95 21.89
C ALA A 66 11.27 -4.67 23.10
N ASN A 67 10.11 -4.04 22.85
CA ASN A 67 9.09 -3.73 23.85
C ASN A 67 8.07 -4.86 24.04
N VAL A 68 8.13 -5.92 23.24
CA VAL A 68 7.24 -7.08 23.34
C VAL A 68 7.84 -8.08 24.31
N GLU A 69 7.16 -8.30 25.45
CA GLU A 69 7.61 -9.22 26.48
C GLU A 69 7.86 -10.63 25.92
N GLY A 70 9.05 -11.17 26.20
CA GLY A 70 9.47 -12.49 25.73
C GLY A 70 9.88 -12.58 24.27
N HIS A 71 9.78 -11.50 23.50
CA HIS A 71 10.26 -11.51 22.11
C HIS A 71 11.80 -11.46 22.07
N PRO A 72 12.48 -12.36 21.33
CA PRO A 72 13.92 -12.32 21.21
C PRO A 72 14.41 -11.08 20.46
N LYS A 73 15.64 -10.62 20.75
CA LYS A 73 16.29 -9.57 19.96
C LYS A 73 16.58 -10.10 18.56
N ILE A 74 16.16 -9.34 17.55
CA ILE A 74 16.22 -9.77 16.14
C ILE A 74 17.42 -9.18 15.38
N ASP A 75 18.18 -8.26 15.97
CA ASP A 75 19.21 -7.47 15.30
C ASP A 75 20.26 -8.31 14.55
N ALA A 76 20.69 -9.40 15.15
CA ALA A 76 21.70 -10.30 14.58
C ALA A 76 21.08 -11.40 13.68
N ILE A 77 19.80 -11.70 13.86
CA ILE A 77 19.14 -12.87 13.26
C ILE A 77 18.49 -12.48 11.92
N VAL A 78 17.74 -11.37 11.91
CA VAL A 78 16.96 -10.92 10.77
C VAL A 78 17.83 -10.08 9.83
N LYS A 79 17.78 -10.38 8.54
CA LYS A 79 18.40 -9.62 7.45
C LYS A 79 17.35 -9.11 6.47
N ASN A 80 16.33 -9.92 6.19
CA ASN A 80 15.24 -9.60 5.29
C ASN A 80 13.90 -9.73 5.99
N VAL A 81 13.04 -8.75 5.82
CA VAL A 81 11.73 -8.65 6.49
C VAL A 81 10.62 -8.75 5.43
N PRO A 82 9.66 -9.63 5.62
CA PRO A 82 9.40 -10.55 6.73
C PRO A 82 9.99 -11.96 6.55
N GLN A 83 10.78 -12.19 5.50
CA GLN A 83 11.28 -13.54 5.14
C GLN A 83 11.94 -14.25 6.32
N ASP A 84 12.84 -13.58 7.04
CA ASP A 84 13.59 -14.21 8.13
C ASP A 84 12.76 -14.36 9.43
N CYS A 85 11.67 -13.60 9.57
CA CYS A 85 10.72 -13.78 10.68
C CYS A 85 10.07 -15.16 10.67
N LEU A 86 9.96 -15.78 9.47
CA LEU A 86 9.40 -17.13 9.32
C LEU A 86 10.25 -18.23 9.96
N MET A 87 11.48 -17.96 10.35
CA MET A 87 12.30 -18.92 11.13
C MET A 87 11.61 -19.29 12.44
N CYS A 88 10.97 -18.32 13.10
CA CYS A 88 10.25 -18.52 14.35
C CYS A 88 8.73 -18.51 14.16
N HIS A 89 8.22 -17.69 13.22
CA HIS A 89 6.77 -17.49 12.98
C HIS A 89 6.23 -18.37 11.84
N LYS A 90 6.57 -19.64 11.81
CA LYS A 90 6.00 -20.63 10.88
C LYS A 90 4.72 -21.26 11.43
N VAL A 91 3.92 -21.86 10.57
CA VAL A 91 2.74 -22.62 10.97
C VAL A 91 3.14 -23.75 11.95
N GLY A 92 2.43 -23.84 13.07
CA GLY A 92 2.68 -24.83 14.12
C GLY A 92 3.79 -24.46 15.12
N ALA A 93 4.46 -23.31 14.95
CA ALA A 93 5.40 -22.84 15.97
C ALA A 93 4.68 -22.16 17.16
N ASN A 94 5.30 -22.22 18.36
CA ASN A 94 4.75 -21.60 19.56
C ASN A 94 4.58 -20.08 19.44
N ALA A 95 5.45 -19.41 18.64
CA ALA A 95 5.34 -17.99 18.34
C ALA A 95 4.11 -17.61 17.48
N GLY A 96 3.41 -18.61 16.97
CA GLY A 96 2.28 -18.42 16.03
C GLY A 96 2.73 -18.05 14.63
N PRO A 97 1.90 -18.35 13.62
CA PRO A 97 2.23 -18.05 12.24
C PRO A 97 2.23 -16.54 11.99
N LEU A 98 3.25 -16.04 11.27
CA LEU A 98 3.42 -14.62 10.97
C LEU A 98 2.16 -14.01 10.31
N SER A 99 1.51 -14.75 9.42
CA SER A 99 0.29 -14.31 8.77
C SER A 99 -0.82 -13.96 9.76
N VAL A 100 -0.94 -14.71 10.86
CA VAL A 100 -1.93 -14.42 11.90
C VAL A 100 -1.49 -13.27 12.78
N VAL A 101 -0.23 -13.26 13.23
CA VAL A 101 0.31 -12.23 14.12
C VAL A 101 0.27 -10.86 13.45
N ALA A 102 0.80 -10.75 12.24
CA ALA A 102 0.86 -9.49 11.50
C ALA A 102 -0.54 -8.95 11.20
N HIS A 103 -1.46 -9.76 10.70
CA HIS A 103 -2.81 -9.30 10.43
C HIS A 103 -3.56 -8.89 11.69
N ARG A 104 -3.46 -9.70 12.77
CA ARG A 104 -4.10 -9.36 14.05
C ARG A 104 -3.63 -7.99 14.55
N ASP A 105 -2.33 -7.72 14.55
CA ASP A 105 -1.78 -6.50 15.15
C ASP A 105 -2.05 -5.27 14.29
N HIS A 106 -2.14 -5.42 12.96
CA HIS A 106 -2.50 -4.33 12.05
C HIS A 106 -4.01 -4.07 11.91
N TYR A 107 -4.87 -5.01 12.27
CA TYR A 107 -6.33 -4.85 12.15
C TYR A 107 -7.08 -4.91 13.48
N ARG A 108 -6.39 -5.14 14.60
CA ARG A 108 -7.00 -5.09 15.93
C ARG A 108 -7.49 -3.66 16.22
N ASN A 109 -8.72 -3.56 16.77
CA ASN A 109 -9.34 -2.28 17.10
C ASN A 109 -9.32 -1.29 15.93
N PRO A 110 -9.98 -1.59 14.82
CA PRO A 110 -9.81 -0.85 13.56
C PRO A 110 -10.14 0.65 13.66
N ASN A 111 -10.96 1.06 14.62
CA ASN A 111 -11.29 2.46 14.86
C ASN A 111 -10.12 3.26 15.45
N ASP A 112 -9.21 2.61 16.18
CA ASP A 112 -8.06 3.22 16.86
C ASP A 112 -6.73 2.76 16.25
N ASN A 113 -6.75 1.89 15.26
CA ASN A 113 -5.55 1.33 14.67
C ASN A 113 -4.96 2.26 13.61
N HIS A 114 -3.70 2.64 13.79
CA HIS A 114 -2.99 3.56 12.90
C HIS A 114 -2.87 3.02 11.47
N PHE A 115 -2.68 1.71 11.27
CA PHE A 115 -2.62 1.13 9.94
C PHE A 115 -3.95 1.30 9.18
N VAL A 116 -5.08 1.15 9.89
CA VAL A 116 -6.40 1.34 9.29
C VAL A 116 -6.69 2.83 9.04
N SER A 117 -6.46 3.68 10.04
CA SER A 117 -6.81 5.10 9.96
C SER A 117 -5.91 5.91 9.01
N SER A 118 -4.60 5.64 8.98
CA SER A 118 -3.63 6.42 8.20
C SER A 118 -3.27 5.77 6.86
N TYR A 119 -3.31 4.44 6.78
CA TYR A 119 -2.95 3.67 5.58
C TYR A 119 -4.14 2.92 4.97
N GLN A 120 -5.37 3.22 5.42
CA GLN A 120 -6.63 2.66 4.91
C GLN A 120 -6.71 1.13 5.00
N GLY A 121 -5.87 0.50 5.82
CA GLY A 121 -5.78 -0.95 5.91
C GLY A 121 -5.44 -1.63 4.57
N ALA A 122 -4.71 -0.94 3.68
CA ALA A 122 -4.52 -1.39 2.31
C ALA A 122 -3.62 -2.62 2.23
N CYS A 123 -4.18 -3.73 1.76
CA CYS A 123 -3.47 -5.02 1.62
C CYS A 123 -2.18 -4.89 0.78
N LEU A 124 -2.20 -4.05 -0.25
CA LEU A 124 -1.09 -3.88 -1.17
C LEU A 124 0.07 -3.03 -0.60
N ASN A 125 -0.02 -2.53 0.63
CA ASN A 125 1.14 -1.99 1.33
C ASN A 125 2.12 -3.10 1.75
N CYS A 126 1.61 -4.28 2.08
CA CYS A 126 2.40 -5.45 2.48
C CYS A 126 2.46 -6.55 1.42
N HIS A 127 1.47 -6.60 0.53
CA HIS A 127 1.37 -7.62 -0.50
C HIS A 127 1.58 -7.02 -1.89
N SER A 128 2.08 -7.85 -2.81
CA SER A 128 2.08 -7.56 -4.25
C SER A 128 1.18 -8.57 -4.96
N VAL A 129 0.53 -8.14 -6.03
CA VAL A 129 -0.27 -9.01 -6.90
C VAL A 129 0.34 -9.02 -8.29
N ASN A 130 0.50 -10.21 -8.86
CA ASN A 130 0.87 -10.35 -10.27
C ASN A 130 -0.41 -10.22 -11.12
N PRO A 131 -0.57 -9.15 -11.93
CA PRO A 131 -1.80 -8.90 -12.66
C PRO A 131 -2.09 -9.96 -13.74
N GLY A 132 -1.06 -10.65 -14.25
CA GLY A 132 -1.24 -11.68 -15.26
C GLY A 132 -1.72 -13.03 -14.71
N SER A 133 -1.39 -13.35 -13.45
CA SER A 133 -1.74 -14.64 -12.83
C SER A 133 -2.71 -14.51 -11.66
N GLY A 134 -2.95 -13.28 -11.15
CA GLY A 134 -3.71 -13.03 -9.92
C GLY A 134 -3.01 -13.50 -8.64
N LYS A 135 -1.78 -14.01 -8.74
CA LYS A 135 -1.04 -14.52 -7.59
C LYS A 135 -0.62 -13.38 -6.68
N MET A 136 -0.99 -13.47 -5.41
CA MET A 136 -0.55 -12.57 -4.35
C MET A 136 0.67 -13.13 -3.63
N THR A 137 1.64 -12.27 -3.31
CA THR A 137 2.84 -12.61 -2.54
C THR A 137 3.09 -11.55 -1.48
N VAL A 138 3.79 -11.89 -0.41
CA VAL A 138 4.23 -10.92 0.60
C VAL A 138 5.47 -10.21 0.07
N LYS A 139 5.51 -8.89 0.15
CA LYS A 139 6.71 -8.09 -0.15
C LYS A 139 7.79 -8.38 0.87
N ASN A 140 9.05 -8.29 0.43
CA ASN A 140 10.20 -8.56 1.27
C ASN A 140 11.27 -7.50 1.02
N GLY A 141 11.83 -6.94 2.09
CA GLY A 141 12.87 -5.92 2.02
C GLY A 141 14.03 -6.19 2.97
N PRO A 142 15.22 -5.63 2.70
CA PRO A 142 16.33 -5.69 3.63
C PRO A 142 15.97 -4.95 4.93
N LYS A 143 16.47 -5.43 6.06
CA LYS A 143 16.33 -4.71 7.33
C LYS A 143 16.91 -3.30 7.22
N ASN A 144 16.36 -2.37 7.98
CA ASN A 144 16.72 -0.95 7.98
C ASN A 144 17.30 -0.45 9.32
N TRP A 145 17.88 -1.38 10.13
CA TRP A 145 18.56 -1.13 11.41
C TRP A 145 19.94 -1.74 11.48
#